data_196bc8cd4160901b3268d47dcb78c6b1
#
_entry.id   196bc8cd4160901b3268d47dcb78c6b1
#
_cell.length_a   1.000
_cell.length_b   1.000
_cell.length_c   1.000
_cell.angle_alpha   90.00
_cell.angle_beta   90.00
_cell.angle_gamma   90.00
#
_symmetry.space_group_name_H-M   'P 1'
#
loop_
_entity.id
_entity.type
_entity.pdbx_description
1 polymer ?
#
loop_
_entity_poly.entity_id
_entity_poly.type
_entity_poly.pdbx_seq_one_letter_code
_entity_poly.pdbx_strand_id
1 'polypeptide(L)'
;RQLYRIALVLLLTTLGAQAQNIQLHYDFGRQLYSKDQPERPKLTTTVELFRPDSWGNTFFFVDMNYQREGITSAYWEISREFSLGKLPLALHIEYDGGLSNQFSYKNAYLAGLTYAWNQADYQAGFTFTPMYKYLARQDRPHSFQLTSTWYLHMAGGKLSFLGFADLWGDRHLVTGK
;
A
#
# COMPACT_ATOMS: atom_id res chain seq x y z
N ARG A 1 8.38 26.50 22.10
CA ARG A 1 8.45 25.08 21.64
C ARG A 1 7.15 24.56 21.01
N GLN A 2 5.97 25.00 21.47
CA GLN A 2 4.69 24.60 20.83
C GLN A 2 4.44 25.28 19.47
N LEU A 3 4.82 26.55 19.32
CA LEU A 3 4.66 27.31 18.07
C LEU A 3 5.42 26.69 16.89
N TYR A 4 6.61 26.12 17.11
CA TYR A 4 7.37 25.42 16.06
C TYR A 4 6.72 24.10 15.62
N ARG A 5 6.01 23.42 16.51
CA ARG A 5 5.28 22.17 16.18
C ARG A 5 4.04 22.47 15.34
N ILE A 6 3.32 23.55 15.66
CA ILE A 6 2.17 24.03 14.88
C ILE A 6 2.64 24.53 13.51
N ALA A 7 3.75 25.28 13.44
CA ALA A 7 4.33 25.76 12.19
C ALA A 7 4.81 24.61 11.30
N LEU A 8 5.38 23.52 11.87
CA LEU A 8 5.80 22.35 11.12
C LEU A 8 4.61 21.59 10.53
N VAL A 9 3.52 21.43 11.28
CA VAL A 9 2.28 20.82 10.78
C VAL A 9 1.66 21.68 9.68
N LEU A 10 1.62 22.99 9.83
CA LEU A 10 1.13 23.92 8.80
C LEU A 10 2.02 23.94 7.55
N LEU A 11 3.35 23.85 7.71
CA LEU A 11 4.28 23.78 6.57
C LEU A 11 4.11 22.50 5.74
N LEU A 12 3.79 21.39 6.38
CA LEU A 12 3.49 20.13 5.70
C LEU A 12 2.15 20.19 4.91
N THR A 13 1.23 21.05 5.29
CA THR A 13 -0.06 21.21 4.60
C THR A 13 0.01 22.17 3.40
N THR A 14 1.06 22.97 3.25
CA THR A 14 1.22 23.95 2.16
C THR A 14 2.05 23.45 0.96
N LEU A 15 2.72 22.31 1.08
CA LEU A 15 3.40 21.66 -0.03
C LEU A 15 2.37 20.93 -0.89
N GLY A 16 1.81 21.67 -1.83
CA GLY A 16 0.93 21.28 -2.93
C GLY A 16 0.21 19.93 -2.79
N ALA A 17 -1.06 19.98 -2.43
CA ALA A 17 -1.95 18.82 -2.33
C ALA A 17 -2.06 18.10 -3.68
N GLN A 18 -1.12 17.22 -3.97
CA GLN A 18 -1.25 16.25 -5.05
C GLN A 18 -1.29 14.86 -4.43
N ALA A 19 -2.52 14.36 -4.22
CA ALA A 19 -2.82 12.98 -3.85
C ALA A 19 -1.96 12.41 -2.71
N GLN A 20 -1.71 13.19 -1.67
CA GLN A 20 -1.14 12.72 -0.42
C GLN A 20 -2.29 12.45 0.54
N ASN A 21 -2.29 11.28 1.14
CA ASN A 21 -3.30 10.84 2.07
C ASN A 21 -2.62 10.39 3.37
N ILE A 22 -3.16 10.84 4.50
CA ILE A 22 -2.76 10.37 5.83
C ILE A 22 -3.98 9.73 6.46
N GLN A 23 -3.88 8.45 6.75
CA GLN A 23 -4.95 7.65 7.33
C GLN A 23 -4.58 7.21 8.73
N LEU A 24 -5.58 7.12 9.59
CA LEU A 24 -5.46 6.55 10.92
C LEU A 24 -6.41 5.35 11.04
N HIS A 25 -5.84 4.18 11.25
CA HIS A 25 -6.57 2.93 11.35
C HIS A 25 -6.59 2.43 12.79
N TYR A 26 -7.77 2.00 13.26
CA TYR A 26 -7.93 1.35 14.54
C TYR A 26 -8.39 -0.09 14.35
N ASP A 27 -7.66 -1.05 14.95
CA ASP A 27 -7.98 -2.46 14.85
C ASP A 27 -9.02 -2.87 15.91
N PHE A 28 -10.29 -2.85 15.52
CA PHE A 28 -11.38 -3.35 16.35
C PHE A 28 -11.29 -4.88 16.56
N GLY A 29 -10.70 -5.62 15.62
CA GLY A 29 -10.53 -7.06 15.72
C GLY A 29 -9.70 -7.45 16.94
N ARG A 30 -8.64 -6.70 17.23
CA ARG A 30 -7.86 -6.91 18.47
C ARG A 30 -8.69 -6.69 19.74
N GLN A 31 -9.63 -5.76 19.72
CA GLN A 31 -10.48 -5.52 20.89
C GLN A 31 -11.50 -6.64 21.11
N LEU A 32 -12.07 -7.15 20.01
CA LEU A 32 -13.06 -8.23 20.04
C LEU A 32 -12.43 -9.60 20.31
N TYR A 33 -11.22 -9.84 19.78
CA TYR A 33 -10.50 -11.13 19.83
C TYR A 33 -9.15 -11.00 20.54
N SER A 34 -9.09 -10.26 21.63
CA SER A 34 -7.84 -9.90 22.33
C SER A 34 -7.05 -11.10 22.85
N LYS A 35 -7.70 -12.24 23.14
CA LYS A 35 -7.06 -13.47 23.61
C LYS A 35 -6.31 -14.20 22.48
N ASP A 36 -6.80 -14.11 21.24
CA ASP A 36 -6.29 -14.86 20.11
C ASP A 36 -5.21 -14.08 19.32
N GLN A 37 -5.16 -12.75 19.50
CA GLN A 37 -4.25 -11.88 18.74
C GLN A 37 -3.64 -10.76 19.60
N PRO A 38 -2.91 -11.08 20.67
CA PRO A 38 -2.39 -10.08 21.60
C PRO A 38 -1.32 -9.18 20.98
N GLU A 39 -0.61 -9.67 19.96
CA GLU A 39 0.52 -8.98 19.32
C GLU A 39 0.12 -8.01 18.21
N ARG A 40 -1.13 -8.05 17.75
CA ARG A 40 -1.57 -7.11 16.70
C ARG A 40 -1.56 -5.66 17.18
N PRO A 41 -1.05 -4.72 16.39
CA PRO A 41 -1.11 -3.30 16.73
C PRO A 41 -2.57 -2.83 16.77
N LYS A 42 -2.91 -1.98 17.74
CA LYS A 42 -4.25 -1.37 17.83
C LYS A 42 -4.42 -0.20 16.89
N LEU A 43 -3.32 0.48 16.60
CA LEU A 43 -3.30 1.70 15.84
C LEU A 43 -2.25 1.59 14.73
N THR A 44 -2.63 1.98 13.52
CA THR A 44 -1.73 2.11 12.37
C THR A 44 -1.96 3.47 11.73
N THR A 45 -0.89 4.17 11.38
CA THR A 45 -0.93 5.36 10.53
C THR A 45 -0.37 4.99 9.17
N THR A 46 -1.14 5.25 8.12
CA THR A 46 -0.69 5.13 6.73
C THR A 46 -0.41 6.51 6.16
N VAL A 47 0.75 6.69 5.56
CA VAL A 47 1.07 7.84 4.69
C VAL A 47 1.13 7.31 3.27
N GLU A 48 0.30 7.85 2.40
CA GLU A 48 0.13 7.38 1.03
C GLU A 48 0.32 8.51 0.03
N LEU A 49 0.96 8.23 -1.10
CA LEU A 49 1.12 9.14 -2.23
C LEU A 49 0.77 8.40 -3.52
N PHE A 50 -0.15 8.96 -4.30
CA PHE A 50 -0.37 8.60 -5.71
C PHE A 50 -0.08 9.80 -6.59
N ARG A 51 0.86 9.66 -7.52
CA ARG A 51 1.28 10.74 -8.42
C ARG A 51 1.31 10.27 -9.87
N PRO A 52 0.29 10.63 -10.68
CA PRO A 52 0.32 10.42 -12.12
C PRO A 52 1.25 11.44 -12.80
N ASP A 53 1.83 11.04 -13.94
CA ASP A 53 2.59 11.90 -14.83
C ASP A 53 2.39 11.48 -16.30
N SER A 54 3.12 12.10 -17.23
CA SER A 54 3.00 11.83 -18.68
C SER A 54 3.47 10.43 -19.09
N TRP A 55 4.14 9.68 -18.23
CA TRP A 55 4.71 8.36 -18.52
C TRP A 55 3.97 7.23 -17.81
N GLY A 56 3.12 7.57 -16.82
CA GLY A 56 2.40 6.62 -16.00
C GLY A 56 2.07 7.17 -14.63
N ASN A 57 2.40 6.43 -13.58
CA ASN A 57 2.19 6.89 -12.21
C ASN A 57 3.22 6.32 -11.24
N THR A 58 3.40 6.98 -10.12
CA THR A 58 4.13 6.49 -8.95
C THR A 58 3.15 6.34 -7.81
N PHE A 59 3.17 5.20 -7.15
CA PHE A 59 2.46 4.95 -5.91
C PHE A 59 3.44 4.58 -4.80
N PHE A 60 3.15 5.04 -3.61
CA PHE A 60 3.97 4.79 -2.44
C PHE A 60 3.10 4.86 -1.20
N PHE A 61 3.29 3.95 -0.26
CA PHE A 61 2.76 4.11 1.08
C PHE A 61 3.73 3.61 2.16
N VAL A 62 3.52 4.09 3.37
CA VAL A 62 4.16 3.60 4.58
C VAL A 62 3.10 3.39 5.65
N ASP A 63 3.03 2.17 6.17
CA ASP A 63 2.25 1.82 7.35
C ASP A 63 3.15 1.85 8.58
N MET A 64 2.77 2.61 9.60
CA MET A 64 3.45 2.67 10.89
C MET A 64 2.54 2.11 11.97
N ASN A 65 2.96 1.02 12.58
CA ASN A 65 2.22 0.36 13.65
C ASN A 65 2.66 0.87 15.02
N TYR A 66 1.68 1.15 15.86
CA TYR A 66 1.92 1.71 17.20
C TYR A 66 1.55 0.72 18.29
N GLN A 67 2.38 0.69 19.31
CA GLN A 67 2.07 0.11 20.61
C GLN A 67 2.32 1.16 21.72
N ARG A 68 2.30 0.72 22.98
CA ARG A 68 2.42 1.63 24.12
C ARG A 68 3.72 2.44 24.12
N GLU A 69 4.80 1.84 23.65
CA GLU A 69 6.15 2.41 23.56
C GLU A 69 6.37 3.33 22.33
N GLY A 70 5.38 3.43 21.44
CA GLY A 70 5.45 4.23 20.22
C GLY A 70 5.39 3.38 18.95
N ILE A 71 6.13 3.77 17.89
CA ILE A 71 6.20 3.03 16.63
C ILE A 71 7.01 1.76 16.83
N THR A 72 6.39 0.59 16.56
CA THR A 72 7.02 -0.72 16.73
C THR A 72 7.40 -1.38 15.42
N SER A 73 6.76 -0.99 14.33
CA SER A 73 7.13 -1.44 12.98
C SER A 73 6.70 -0.42 11.93
N ALA A 74 7.39 -0.43 10.81
CA ALA A 74 7.02 0.28 9.60
C ALA A 74 7.15 -0.67 8.41
N TYR A 75 6.14 -0.68 7.54
CA TYR A 75 6.13 -1.40 6.28
C TYR A 75 5.86 -0.39 5.16
N TRP A 76 6.52 -0.53 4.02
CA TRP A 76 6.34 0.34 2.88
C TRP A 76 6.37 -0.42 1.56
N GLU A 77 5.63 0.12 0.61
CA GLU A 77 5.70 -0.25 -0.79
C GLU A 77 5.93 0.99 -1.62
N ILE A 78 6.72 0.86 -2.66
CA ILE A 78 6.89 1.88 -3.69
C ILE A 78 6.80 1.22 -5.04
N SER A 79 5.89 1.70 -5.88
CA SER A 79 5.72 1.19 -7.23
C SER A 79 5.76 2.30 -8.28
N ARG A 80 6.16 1.90 -9.47
CA ARG A 80 6.14 2.73 -10.65
C ARG A 80 5.48 1.99 -11.79
N GLU A 81 4.52 2.64 -12.43
CA GLU A 81 3.93 2.18 -13.68
C GLU A 81 4.39 3.02 -14.85
N PHE A 82 4.69 2.35 -15.96
CA PHE A 82 5.03 2.97 -17.24
C PHE A 82 3.97 2.61 -18.26
N SER A 83 3.21 3.62 -18.72
CA SER A 83 2.13 3.45 -19.69
C SER A 83 2.66 2.95 -21.03
N LEU A 84 2.02 1.95 -21.62
CA LEU A 84 2.38 1.38 -22.92
C LEU A 84 1.62 2.06 -24.07
N GLY A 85 1.92 3.34 -24.26
CA GLY A 85 1.30 4.15 -25.31
C GLY A 85 -0.20 4.36 -25.07
N LYS A 86 -1.04 3.96 -26.06
CA LYS A 86 -2.51 4.07 -25.99
C LYS A 86 -3.19 2.79 -25.51
N LEU A 87 -2.45 1.77 -25.16
CA LEU A 87 -3.00 0.51 -24.67
C LEU A 87 -3.46 0.68 -23.21
N PRO A 88 -4.47 -0.08 -22.76
CA PRO A 88 -4.88 -0.11 -21.36
C PRO A 88 -3.90 -0.95 -20.51
N LEU A 89 -2.60 -0.84 -20.81
CA LEU A 89 -1.53 -1.62 -20.20
C LEU A 89 -0.41 -0.70 -19.73
N ALA A 90 0.19 -1.07 -18.61
CA ALA A 90 1.39 -0.45 -18.09
C ALA A 90 2.39 -1.52 -17.61
N LEU A 91 3.68 -1.28 -17.80
CA LEU A 91 4.72 -2.03 -17.12
C LEU A 91 4.74 -1.60 -15.65
N HIS A 92 4.67 -2.56 -14.74
CA HIS A 92 4.70 -2.33 -13.30
C HIS A 92 6.00 -2.84 -12.69
N ILE A 93 6.63 -2.02 -11.88
CA ILE A 93 7.75 -2.39 -11.01
C ILE A 93 7.46 -1.93 -9.58
N GLU A 94 7.82 -2.76 -8.59
CA GLU A 94 7.51 -2.48 -7.18
C GLU A 94 8.64 -2.99 -6.28
N TYR A 95 8.82 -2.31 -5.17
CA TYR A 95 9.69 -2.70 -4.08
C TYR A 95 8.92 -2.64 -2.77
N ASP A 96 8.94 -3.75 -2.02
CA ASP A 96 8.38 -3.86 -0.68
C ASP A 96 9.50 -4.01 0.34
N GLY A 97 9.32 -3.35 1.45
CA GLY A 97 10.28 -3.41 2.55
C GLY A 97 9.67 -3.01 3.88
N GLY A 98 10.49 -3.04 4.91
CA GLY A 98 10.03 -2.62 6.22
C GLY A 98 11.00 -3.01 7.32
N LEU A 99 10.70 -2.54 8.51
CA LEU A 99 11.47 -2.83 9.71
C LEU A 99 10.56 -2.88 10.94
N SER A 100 11.01 -3.59 11.95
CA SER A 100 10.42 -3.60 13.28
C SER A 100 11.50 -3.38 14.32
N ASN A 101 11.13 -3.20 15.57
CA ASN A 101 12.07 -3.09 16.69
C ASN A 101 12.92 -4.36 16.89
N GLN A 102 12.51 -5.48 16.27
CA GLN A 102 13.16 -6.79 16.46
C GLN A 102 13.92 -7.27 15.21
N PHE A 103 13.41 -6.95 14.01
CA PHE A 103 13.99 -7.40 12.74
C PHE A 103 13.61 -6.48 11.57
N SER A 104 14.34 -6.57 10.48
CA SER A 104 13.93 -5.99 9.19
C SER A 104 13.07 -6.99 8.43
N TYR A 105 11.99 -6.52 7.81
CA TYR A 105 11.23 -7.32 6.86
C TYR A 105 12.10 -7.68 5.67
N LYS A 106 11.85 -8.83 5.08
CA LYS A 106 12.58 -9.25 3.88
C LYS A 106 12.17 -8.37 2.71
N ASN A 107 13.14 -7.87 1.97
CA ASN A 107 12.88 -7.07 0.77
C ASN A 107 12.26 -7.94 -0.31
N ALA A 108 11.23 -7.42 -0.98
CA ALA A 108 10.67 -8.01 -2.18
C ALA A 108 10.81 -7.04 -3.36
N TYR A 109 11.04 -7.59 -4.53
CA TYR A 109 11.07 -6.86 -5.81
C TYR A 109 10.06 -7.52 -6.73
N LEU A 110 9.15 -6.71 -7.27
CA LEU A 110 8.09 -7.20 -8.11
C LEU A 110 8.18 -6.55 -9.49
N ALA A 111 7.83 -7.32 -10.51
CA ALA A 111 7.70 -6.81 -11.87
C ALA A 111 6.55 -7.53 -12.59
N GLY A 112 5.74 -6.77 -13.30
CA GLY A 112 4.56 -7.30 -13.96
C GLY A 112 3.95 -6.33 -14.96
N LEU A 113 2.72 -6.62 -15.33
CA LEU A 113 1.93 -5.79 -16.23
C LEU A 113 0.60 -5.46 -15.56
N THR A 114 0.26 -4.19 -15.53
CA THR A 114 -1.06 -3.73 -15.11
C THR A 114 -1.96 -3.59 -16.33
N TYR A 115 -3.12 -4.27 -16.29
CA TYR A 115 -4.26 -3.94 -17.14
C TYR A 115 -5.18 -3.01 -16.36
N ALA A 116 -5.55 -1.88 -16.97
CA ALA A 116 -6.48 -0.91 -16.38
C ALA A 116 -7.71 -0.72 -17.27
N TRP A 117 -8.88 -0.83 -16.66
CA TRP A 117 -10.14 -0.49 -17.29
C TRP A 117 -10.84 0.61 -16.51
N ASN A 118 -11.31 1.62 -17.22
CA ASN A 118 -12.10 2.71 -16.64
C ASN A 118 -13.33 2.95 -17.52
N GLN A 119 -14.47 3.18 -16.89
CA GLN A 119 -15.64 3.69 -17.56
C GLN A 119 -15.34 5.09 -18.12
N ALA A 120 -15.96 5.47 -19.24
CA ALA A 120 -15.65 6.72 -19.95
C ALA A 120 -15.83 7.98 -19.08
N ASP A 121 -16.75 7.95 -18.13
CA ASP A 121 -17.03 9.03 -17.17
C ASP A 121 -16.33 8.84 -15.81
N TYR A 122 -15.46 7.85 -15.69
CA TYR A 122 -14.73 7.52 -14.46
C TYR A 122 -15.62 7.25 -13.24
N GLN A 123 -16.84 6.76 -13.46
CA GLN A 123 -17.70 6.32 -12.34
C GLN A 123 -17.30 4.93 -11.81
N ALA A 124 -16.68 4.12 -12.63
CA ALA A 124 -16.17 2.81 -12.23
C ALA A 124 -14.86 2.50 -12.96
N GLY A 125 -14.02 1.74 -12.31
CA GLY A 125 -12.79 1.23 -12.90
C GLY A 125 -12.17 0.15 -12.05
N PHE A 126 -11.26 -0.61 -12.65
CA PHE A 126 -10.44 -1.60 -11.97
C PHE A 126 -9.07 -1.73 -12.63
N THR A 127 -8.13 -2.23 -11.85
CA THR A 127 -6.83 -2.70 -12.34
C THR A 127 -6.63 -4.16 -12.02
N PHE A 128 -5.78 -4.81 -12.81
CA PHE A 128 -5.39 -6.20 -12.62
C PHE A 128 -3.91 -6.32 -12.95
N THR A 129 -3.08 -6.65 -11.95
CA THR A 129 -1.63 -6.61 -12.04
C THR A 129 -1.01 -7.95 -11.60
N PRO A 130 -0.86 -8.92 -12.51
CA PRO A 130 -0.05 -10.10 -12.25
C PRO A 130 1.43 -9.73 -12.24
N MET A 131 2.17 -10.21 -11.22
CA MET A 131 3.56 -9.88 -11.01
C MET A 131 4.38 -11.12 -10.66
N TYR A 132 5.58 -11.19 -11.17
CA TYR A 132 6.65 -12.00 -10.63
C TYR A 132 7.18 -11.30 -9.37
N LYS A 133 7.37 -12.07 -8.28
CA LYS A 133 7.86 -11.58 -6.99
C LYS A 133 9.17 -12.27 -6.63
N TYR A 134 10.21 -11.48 -6.40
CA TYR A 134 11.51 -11.95 -5.94
C TYR A 134 11.71 -11.56 -4.48
N LEU A 135 11.85 -12.54 -3.61
CA LEU A 135 12.05 -12.38 -2.16
C LEU A 135 13.56 -12.47 -1.86
N ALA A 136 14.19 -11.32 -1.60
CA ALA A 136 15.62 -11.26 -1.38
C ALA A 136 16.06 -12.06 -0.13
N ARG A 137 17.20 -12.75 -0.24
CA ARG A 137 17.83 -13.51 0.85
C ARG A 137 16.94 -14.59 1.45
N GLN A 138 16.12 -15.25 0.61
CA GLN A 138 15.34 -16.43 0.97
C GLN A 138 15.83 -17.65 0.22
N ASP A 139 15.71 -18.84 0.83
CA ASP A 139 16.09 -20.12 0.19
C ASP A 139 15.28 -20.40 -1.09
N ARG A 140 14.06 -19.89 -1.13
CA ARG A 140 13.19 -19.94 -2.31
C ARG A 140 12.70 -18.54 -2.63
N PRO A 141 13.49 -17.78 -3.41
CA PRO A 141 13.24 -16.38 -3.63
C PRO A 141 12.15 -16.08 -4.66
N HIS A 142 11.70 -17.10 -5.40
CA HIS A 142 10.78 -16.92 -6.53
C HIS A 142 9.34 -17.16 -6.10
N SER A 143 8.47 -16.21 -6.36
CA SER A 143 7.04 -16.25 -6.07
C SER A 143 6.26 -15.43 -7.10
N PHE A 144 4.98 -15.30 -6.89
CA PHE A 144 4.10 -14.43 -7.67
C PHE A 144 3.23 -13.61 -6.73
N GLN A 145 2.73 -12.50 -7.25
CA GLN A 145 1.68 -11.72 -6.64
C GLN A 145 0.69 -11.27 -7.71
N LEU A 146 -0.58 -11.25 -7.34
CA LEU A 146 -1.65 -10.68 -8.13
C LEU A 146 -2.31 -9.59 -7.30
N THR A 147 -2.21 -8.36 -7.77
CA THR A 147 -2.89 -7.21 -7.16
C THR A 147 -4.05 -6.77 -8.05
N SER A 148 -5.19 -6.52 -7.45
CA SER A 148 -6.35 -5.94 -8.11
C SER A 148 -6.87 -4.77 -7.31
N THR A 149 -7.16 -3.66 -7.97
CA THR A 149 -7.80 -2.49 -7.33
C THR A 149 -9.09 -2.16 -8.05
N TRP A 150 -10.04 -1.52 -7.37
CA TRP A 150 -11.29 -1.08 -7.98
C TRP A 150 -11.81 0.18 -7.33
N TYR A 151 -12.60 0.89 -8.09
CA TYR A 151 -13.42 1.98 -7.59
C TYR A 151 -14.79 1.99 -8.25
N LEU A 152 -15.80 2.42 -7.48
CA LEU A 152 -17.16 2.63 -7.94
C LEU A 152 -17.74 3.84 -7.23
N HIS A 153 -18.13 4.85 -7.99
CA HIS A 153 -18.80 6.05 -7.50
C HIS A 153 -20.29 5.94 -7.79
N MET A 154 -21.12 6.15 -6.77
CA MET A 154 -22.58 5.98 -6.81
C MET A 154 -23.26 7.25 -6.32
N ALA A 155 -24.58 7.37 -6.60
CA ALA A 155 -25.42 8.47 -6.14
C ALA A 155 -24.85 9.86 -6.48
N GLY A 156 -24.31 10.04 -7.71
CA GLY A 156 -23.71 11.29 -8.14
C GLY A 156 -22.42 11.66 -7.38
N GLY A 157 -21.61 10.66 -7.03
CA GLY A 157 -20.33 10.82 -6.32
C GLY A 157 -20.49 10.95 -4.79
N LYS A 158 -21.70 10.86 -4.25
CA LYS A 158 -21.93 10.93 -2.80
C LYS A 158 -21.52 9.67 -2.04
N LEU A 159 -21.43 8.55 -2.73
CA LEU A 159 -20.98 7.27 -2.17
C LEU A 159 -19.91 6.69 -3.08
N SER A 160 -18.78 6.29 -2.49
CA SER A 160 -17.69 5.64 -3.20
C SER A 160 -17.37 4.30 -2.54
N PHE A 161 -17.28 3.26 -3.36
CA PHE A 161 -16.77 1.95 -2.97
C PHE A 161 -15.41 1.75 -3.61
N LEU A 162 -14.37 1.74 -2.79
CA LEU A 162 -12.98 1.63 -3.19
C LEU A 162 -12.39 0.39 -2.53
N GLY A 163 -11.48 -0.28 -3.20
CA GLY A 163 -10.82 -1.41 -2.58
C GLY A 163 -9.66 -1.96 -3.38
N PHE A 164 -8.95 -2.87 -2.75
CA PHE A 164 -7.91 -3.66 -3.36
C PHE A 164 -7.95 -5.08 -2.82
N ALA A 165 -7.32 -6.00 -3.54
CA ALA A 165 -7.09 -7.37 -3.13
C ALA A 165 -5.76 -7.86 -3.66
N ASP A 166 -4.99 -8.50 -2.79
CA ASP A 166 -3.73 -9.14 -3.12
C ASP A 166 -3.83 -10.63 -2.90
N LEU A 167 -3.30 -11.38 -3.86
CA LEU A 167 -3.10 -12.81 -3.77
C LEU A 167 -1.63 -13.10 -4.07
N TRP A 168 -0.92 -13.72 -3.15
CA TRP A 168 0.48 -14.07 -3.35
C TRP A 168 0.78 -15.48 -2.87
N GLY A 169 1.80 -16.09 -3.48
CA GLY A 169 2.36 -17.34 -3.00
C GLY A 169 3.36 -17.05 -1.87
N ASP A 170 3.08 -17.58 -0.68
CA ASP A 170 4.02 -17.55 0.44
C ASP A 170 4.02 -18.92 1.15
N ARG A 171 5.06 -19.15 1.94
CA ARG A 171 5.17 -20.34 2.76
C ARG A 171 5.15 -19.96 4.21
N HIS A 172 4.42 -20.74 4.96
CA HIS A 172 4.40 -20.59 6.40
C HIS A 172 5.80 -20.80 6.98
N LEU A 173 6.35 -19.81 7.66
CA LEU A 173 7.74 -19.79 8.16
C LEU A 173 8.08 -20.97 9.11
N VAL A 174 7.07 -21.50 9.80
CA VAL A 174 7.24 -22.59 10.79
C VAL A 174 7.00 -23.96 10.15
N THR A 175 6.03 -24.11 9.27
CA THR A 175 5.64 -25.41 8.71
C THR A 175 6.23 -25.69 7.33
N GLY A 176 6.75 -24.68 6.65
CA GLY A 176 7.32 -24.83 5.29
C GLY A 176 6.32 -25.21 4.19
N LYS A 177 5.00 -25.24 4.52
CA LYS A 177 3.91 -25.58 3.61
C LYS A 177 3.22 -24.35 3.10
#